data_2e6027908de60fcd4e27e0a45b7ccf5b
#
_entry.id   2e6027908de60fcd4e27e0a45b7ccf5b
#
_cell.length_a   1.000
_cell.length_b   1.000
_cell.length_c   1.000
_cell.angle_alpha   90.00
_cell.angle_beta   90.00
_cell.angle_gamma   90.00
#
_symmetry.space_group_name_H-M   'P 1'
#
loop_
_entity.id
_entity.type
_entity.pdbx_description
1 polymer ?
#
loop_
_entity_poly.entity_id
_entity_poly.type
_entity_poly.pdbx_seq_one_letter_code
_entity_poly.pdbx_strand_id
1 'polypeptide(L)'
;VERSNLQRQVVHGTADIGDLKVRSAAHTLTALNPDIHIETHEVRLDRSEQAEKLIANYDLVCDGSDNFGTRYLVNDACVALGKTLVSAAVQRFEGQLMTWKPGCACACYRCLFPEQGQTEEGMSCSEAGVFGAVTGVMGTLQATEALKELLGIGDSMAGRLMMWDALAMRFNMIRTHPDPTCPACGAAVVKG
;
A
#
# COMPACT_ATOMS: atom_id res chain seq x y z
N VAL A 1 9.24 -8.04 -15.22
CA VAL A 1 9.55 -6.62 -15.47
C VAL A 1 9.15 -6.26 -16.88
N GLU A 2 8.45 -5.16 -17.06
CA GLU A 2 8.05 -4.63 -18.36
C GLU A 2 8.75 -3.30 -18.64
N ARG A 3 9.02 -3.00 -19.90
CA ARG A 3 9.64 -1.73 -20.31
C ARG A 3 8.88 -0.51 -19.79
N SER A 4 7.54 -0.55 -19.82
CA SER A 4 6.66 0.52 -19.32
C SER A 4 6.79 0.79 -17.83
N ASN A 5 7.33 -0.15 -17.06
CA ASN A 5 7.53 0.00 -15.60
C ASN A 5 8.78 0.82 -15.27
N LEU A 6 9.80 0.81 -16.12
CA LEU A 6 11.12 1.39 -15.84
C LEU A 6 11.10 2.91 -15.59
N GLN A 7 10.07 3.59 -16.08
CA GLN A 7 9.93 5.03 -15.85
C GLN A 7 9.61 5.41 -14.39
N ARG A 8 9.24 4.43 -13.54
CA ARG A 8 8.87 4.66 -12.12
C ARG A 8 9.41 3.61 -11.15
N GLN A 9 9.62 2.38 -11.59
CA GLN A 9 10.10 1.29 -10.74
C GLN A 9 11.63 1.23 -10.77
N VAL A 10 12.28 2.15 -10.05
CA VAL A 10 13.74 2.37 -10.04
C VAL A 10 14.56 1.17 -9.53
N VAL A 11 13.90 0.18 -8.93
CA VAL A 11 14.53 -1.07 -8.48
C VAL A 11 14.86 -2.02 -9.64
N HIS A 12 14.29 -1.77 -10.82
CA HIS A 12 14.49 -2.57 -12.02
C HIS A 12 15.30 -1.83 -13.08
N GLY A 13 16.15 -2.53 -13.82
CA GLY A 13 16.90 -2.02 -14.95
C GLY A 13 16.43 -2.57 -16.29
N THR A 14 16.99 -2.05 -17.39
CA THR A 14 16.67 -2.51 -18.75
C THR A 14 17.06 -3.99 -18.94
N ALA A 15 18.10 -4.45 -18.27
CA ALA A 15 18.55 -5.84 -18.32
C ALA A 15 17.54 -6.82 -17.71
N ASP A 16 16.65 -6.34 -16.82
CA ASP A 16 15.68 -7.16 -16.11
C ASP A 16 14.36 -7.35 -16.87
N ILE A 17 14.22 -6.78 -18.08
CA ILE A 17 12.99 -6.89 -18.88
C ILE A 17 12.72 -8.36 -19.21
N GLY A 18 11.54 -8.86 -18.79
CA GLY A 18 11.12 -10.25 -18.91
C GLY A 18 11.29 -11.04 -17.61
N ASP A 19 12.13 -10.60 -16.68
CA ASP A 19 12.32 -11.27 -15.39
C ASP A 19 11.14 -11.06 -14.44
N LEU A 20 11.03 -11.95 -13.45
CA LEU A 20 10.09 -11.77 -12.35
C LEU A 20 10.50 -10.56 -11.51
N LYS A 21 9.54 -9.66 -11.24
CA LYS A 21 9.80 -8.44 -10.46
C LYS A 21 10.44 -8.72 -9.10
N VAL A 22 10.00 -9.77 -8.40
CA VAL A 22 10.53 -10.14 -7.08
C VAL A 22 11.99 -10.55 -7.15
N ARG A 23 12.43 -11.23 -8.19
CA ARG A 23 13.84 -11.64 -8.38
C ARG A 23 14.73 -10.45 -8.71
N SER A 24 14.30 -9.63 -9.67
CA SER A 24 15.01 -8.40 -10.03
C SER A 24 15.12 -7.45 -8.82
N ALA A 25 14.03 -7.26 -8.08
CA ALA A 25 14.05 -6.43 -6.86
C ALA A 25 15.01 -6.99 -5.80
N ALA A 26 14.97 -8.30 -5.53
CA ALA A 26 15.87 -8.93 -4.56
C ALA A 26 17.35 -8.73 -4.95
N HIS A 27 17.68 -8.90 -6.22
CA HIS A 27 19.05 -8.68 -6.71
C HIS A 27 19.52 -7.24 -6.44
N THR A 28 18.72 -6.25 -6.82
CA THR A 28 19.06 -4.83 -6.62
C THR A 28 19.16 -4.47 -5.14
N LEU A 29 18.21 -4.91 -4.31
CA LEU A 29 18.19 -4.58 -2.89
C LEU A 29 19.34 -5.25 -2.14
N THR A 30 19.69 -6.49 -2.46
CA THR A 30 20.85 -7.17 -1.87
C THR A 30 22.16 -6.48 -2.26
N ALA A 31 22.26 -5.97 -3.49
CA ALA A 31 23.42 -5.20 -3.91
C ALA A 31 23.54 -3.85 -3.19
N LEU A 32 22.41 -3.22 -2.83
CA LEU A 32 22.38 -1.97 -2.07
C LEU A 32 22.72 -2.18 -0.59
N ASN A 33 22.17 -3.24 0.02
CA ASN A 33 22.43 -3.57 1.42
C ASN A 33 22.46 -5.09 1.61
N PRO A 34 23.65 -5.70 1.70
CA PRO A 34 23.78 -7.14 1.85
C PRO A 34 23.41 -7.65 3.26
N ASP A 35 23.27 -6.77 4.25
CA ASP A 35 23.00 -7.14 5.63
C ASP A 35 21.50 -7.36 5.93
N ILE A 36 20.61 -7.06 4.98
CA ILE A 36 19.17 -7.30 5.13
C ILE A 36 18.77 -8.67 4.58
N HIS A 37 17.82 -9.32 5.27
CA HIS A 37 17.20 -10.53 4.77
C HIS A 37 16.01 -10.19 3.85
N ILE A 38 16.02 -10.73 2.63
CA ILE A 38 14.98 -10.51 1.64
C ILE A 38 14.32 -11.84 1.30
N GLU A 39 13.03 -11.96 1.61
CA GLU A 39 12.20 -13.07 1.15
C GLU A 39 11.40 -12.66 -0.08
N THR A 40 11.43 -13.51 -1.10
CA THR A 40 10.66 -13.29 -2.33
C THR A 40 9.53 -14.30 -2.46
N HIS A 41 8.34 -13.83 -2.80
CA HIS A 41 7.19 -14.68 -3.02
C HIS A 41 6.71 -14.54 -4.47
N GLU A 42 6.92 -15.56 -5.28
CA GLU A 42 6.50 -15.61 -6.69
C GLU A 42 5.02 -16.00 -6.78
N VAL A 43 4.15 -15.18 -6.18
CA VAL A 43 2.72 -15.47 -6.08
C VAL A 43 1.90 -14.25 -6.49
N ARG A 44 0.70 -14.50 -7.00
CA ARG A 44 -0.34 -13.49 -7.18
C ARG A 44 -1.31 -13.61 -6.01
N LEU A 45 -1.50 -12.53 -5.27
CA LEU A 45 -2.50 -12.48 -4.20
C LEU A 45 -3.90 -12.31 -4.81
N ASP A 46 -4.66 -13.39 -4.84
CA ASP A 46 -6.01 -13.44 -5.38
C ASP A 46 -7.01 -14.14 -4.44
N ARG A 47 -6.53 -14.65 -3.29
CA ARG A 47 -7.35 -15.35 -2.28
C ARG A 47 -7.00 -14.88 -0.88
N SER A 48 -8.03 -14.74 -0.03
CA SER A 48 -7.89 -14.26 1.36
C SER A 48 -6.96 -15.16 2.19
N GLU A 49 -7.11 -16.47 2.13
CA GLU A 49 -6.26 -17.42 2.87
C GLU A 49 -4.78 -17.28 2.53
N GLN A 50 -4.46 -17.01 1.26
CA GLN A 50 -3.10 -16.81 0.81
C GLN A 50 -2.53 -15.50 1.36
N ALA A 51 -3.30 -14.42 1.33
CA ALA A 51 -2.90 -13.12 1.89
C ALA A 51 -2.67 -13.22 3.40
N GLU A 52 -3.60 -13.84 4.13
CA GLU A 52 -3.48 -14.05 5.58
C GLU A 52 -2.25 -14.88 5.94
N LYS A 53 -2.04 -16.00 5.25
CA LYS A 53 -0.87 -16.88 5.50
C LYS A 53 0.45 -16.15 5.26
N LEU A 54 0.52 -15.31 4.25
CA LEU A 54 1.72 -14.54 3.96
C LEU A 54 1.92 -13.44 5.00
N ILE A 55 0.90 -12.62 5.25
CA ILE A 55 0.96 -11.43 6.12
C ILE A 55 1.20 -11.81 7.58
N ALA A 56 0.75 -12.99 8.03
CA ALA A 56 0.92 -13.44 9.42
C ALA A 56 2.37 -13.38 9.92
N ASN A 57 3.34 -13.56 9.03
CA ASN A 57 4.77 -13.63 9.34
C ASN A 57 5.46 -12.26 9.47
N TYR A 58 4.74 -11.16 9.21
CA TYR A 58 5.32 -9.81 9.18
C TYR A 58 4.68 -8.91 10.25
N ASP A 59 5.41 -7.91 10.70
CA ASP A 59 4.97 -6.95 11.72
C ASP A 59 4.15 -5.80 11.13
N LEU A 60 4.47 -5.42 9.88
CA LEU A 60 3.86 -4.33 9.15
C LEU A 60 3.78 -4.68 7.66
N VAL A 61 2.75 -4.18 6.99
CA VAL A 61 2.54 -4.34 5.55
C VAL A 61 2.56 -2.99 4.86
N CYS A 62 3.37 -2.86 3.82
CA CYS A 62 3.31 -1.75 2.87
C CYS A 62 2.57 -2.22 1.62
N ASP A 63 1.43 -1.61 1.33
CA ASP A 63 0.68 -1.89 0.10
C ASP A 63 0.87 -0.76 -0.92
N GLY A 64 1.43 -1.09 -2.06
CA GLY A 64 1.58 -0.21 -3.24
C GLY A 64 0.98 -0.86 -4.49
N SER A 65 -0.01 -1.73 -4.34
CA SER A 65 -0.69 -2.39 -5.46
C SER A 65 -1.48 -1.38 -6.31
N ASP A 66 -1.73 -1.72 -7.55
CA ASP A 66 -2.35 -0.86 -8.55
C ASP A 66 -3.80 -1.27 -8.91
N ASN A 67 -4.37 -2.20 -8.14
CA ASN A 67 -5.73 -2.68 -8.35
C ASN A 67 -6.50 -2.81 -7.02
N PHE A 68 -7.81 -2.56 -7.08
CA PHE A 68 -8.68 -2.58 -5.90
C PHE A 68 -8.79 -3.96 -5.26
N GLY A 69 -8.87 -5.03 -6.06
CA GLY A 69 -8.99 -6.40 -5.53
C GLY A 69 -7.85 -6.76 -4.58
N THR A 70 -6.59 -6.52 -4.97
CA THR A 70 -5.43 -6.76 -4.12
C THR A 70 -5.45 -5.87 -2.87
N ARG A 71 -5.82 -4.58 -2.99
CA ARG A 71 -5.91 -3.66 -1.85
C ARG A 71 -6.93 -4.12 -0.82
N TYR A 72 -8.09 -4.61 -1.26
CA TYR A 72 -9.10 -5.17 -0.36
C TYR A 72 -8.60 -6.43 0.34
N LEU A 73 -7.98 -7.36 -0.39
CA LEU A 73 -7.41 -8.58 0.19
C LEU A 73 -6.35 -8.28 1.26
N VAL A 74 -5.43 -7.37 0.96
CA VAL A 74 -4.38 -6.96 1.90
C VAL A 74 -4.96 -6.25 3.11
N ASN A 75 -5.91 -5.32 2.91
CA ASN A 75 -6.59 -4.65 4.01
C ASN A 75 -7.30 -5.63 4.94
N ASP A 76 -8.09 -6.54 4.38
CA ASP A 76 -8.89 -7.49 5.15
C ASP A 76 -7.99 -8.44 5.95
N ALA A 77 -6.92 -8.95 5.34
CA ALA A 77 -5.94 -9.77 6.02
C ALA A 77 -5.22 -9.00 7.16
N CYS A 78 -4.83 -7.74 6.94
CA CYS A 78 -4.23 -6.92 7.99
C CYS A 78 -5.18 -6.68 9.15
N VAL A 79 -6.46 -6.39 8.85
CA VAL A 79 -7.49 -6.19 9.88
C VAL A 79 -7.73 -7.49 10.67
N ALA A 80 -7.90 -8.62 9.99
CA ALA A 80 -8.15 -9.92 10.61
C ALA A 80 -6.99 -10.36 11.51
N LEU A 81 -5.76 -10.11 11.09
CA LEU A 81 -4.54 -10.51 11.82
C LEU A 81 -4.03 -9.44 12.80
N GLY A 82 -4.65 -8.27 12.85
CA GLY A 82 -4.18 -7.16 13.70
C GLY A 82 -2.79 -6.66 13.28
N LYS A 83 -2.50 -6.59 11.97
CA LYS A 83 -1.21 -6.11 11.44
C LYS A 83 -1.34 -4.67 10.93
N THR A 84 -0.36 -3.84 11.22
CA THR A 84 -0.32 -2.46 10.72
C THR A 84 -0.20 -2.45 9.20
N LEU A 85 -1.07 -1.66 8.55
CA LEU A 85 -1.09 -1.45 7.10
C LEU A 85 -0.75 0.00 6.78
N VAL A 86 0.29 0.21 5.98
CA VAL A 86 0.59 1.50 5.34
C VAL A 86 0.30 1.36 3.85
N SER A 87 -0.77 1.98 3.39
CA SER A 87 -1.21 1.87 1.99
C SER A 87 -0.99 3.18 1.25
N ALA A 88 -0.30 3.10 0.12
CA ALA A 88 -0.07 4.21 -0.79
C ALA A 88 -0.66 3.91 -2.17
N ALA A 89 -1.24 4.93 -2.78
CA ALA A 89 -1.80 4.85 -4.12
C ALA A 89 -1.39 6.06 -4.95
N VAL A 90 -1.25 5.84 -6.25
CA VAL A 90 -0.95 6.90 -7.22
C VAL A 90 -1.88 6.74 -8.42
N GLN A 91 -2.46 7.85 -8.86
CA GLN A 91 -3.25 7.91 -10.09
C GLN A 91 -2.94 9.22 -10.81
N ARG A 92 -2.50 9.15 -12.07
CA ARG A 92 -2.09 10.33 -12.84
C ARG A 92 -1.06 11.19 -12.11
N PHE A 93 -1.48 12.33 -11.57
CA PHE A 93 -0.67 13.31 -10.84
C PHE A 93 -1.03 13.39 -9.35
N GLU A 94 -1.84 12.47 -8.87
CA GLU A 94 -2.33 12.46 -7.49
C GLU A 94 -1.75 11.28 -6.72
N GLY A 95 -1.43 11.51 -5.45
CA GLY A 95 -0.98 10.49 -4.51
C GLY A 95 -1.88 10.44 -3.28
N GLN A 96 -2.02 9.25 -2.70
CA GLN A 96 -2.76 9.01 -1.47
C GLN A 96 -1.93 8.14 -0.53
N LEU A 97 -1.97 8.45 0.78
CA LEU A 97 -1.33 7.66 1.82
C LEU A 97 -2.25 7.56 3.02
N MET A 98 -2.41 6.36 3.54
CA MET A 98 -3.14 6.09 4.77
C MET A 98 -2.42 5.04 5.61
N THR A 99 -2.65 5.08 6.92
CA THR A 99 -2.22 4.04 7.86
C THR A 99 -3.43 3.53 8.63
N TRP A 100 -3.56 2.21 8.71
CA TRP A 100 -4.43 1.52 9.64
C TRP A 100 -3.58 0.69 10.60
N LYS A 101 -3.95 0.68 11.88
CA LYS A 101 -3.30 -0.19 12.88
C LYS A 101 -4.29 -0.71 13.91
N PRO A 102 -4.02 -1.87 14.53
CA PRO A 102 -4.91 -2.42 15.55
C PRO A 102 -5.00 -1.47 16.77
N GLY A 103 -6.16 -1.47 17.41
CA GLY A 103 -6.40 -0.65 18.60
C GLY A 103 -6.60 0.84 18.35
N CYS A 104 -6.52 1.32 17.10
CA CYS A 104 -6.90 2.69 16.77
C CYS A 104 -8.37 2.77 16.36
N ALA A 105 -9.06 3.84 16.76
CA ALA A 105 -10.38 4.20 16.23
C ALA A 105 -10.21 4.87 14.85
N CYS A 106 -9.65 4.17 13.88
CA CYS A 106 -9.30 4.69 12.57
C CYS A 106 -9.96 3.92 11.43
N ALA A 107 -10.24 4.63 10.34
CA ALA A 107 -10.79 4.03 9.13
C ALA A 107 -9.79 3.04 8.51
N CYS A 108 -10.25 1.85 8.12
CA CYS A 108 -9.51 0.95 7.26
C CYS A 108 -9.72 1.32 5.78
N TYR A 109 -9.05 0.62 4.86
CA TYR A 109 -9.18 0.89 3.43
C TYR A 109 -10.64 0.78 2.96
N ARG A 110 -11.41 -0.23 3.42
CA ARG A 110 -12.83 -0.40 3.07
C ARG A 110 -13.75 0.68 3.63
N CYS A 111 -13.40 1.33 4.73
CA CYS A 111 -14.16 2.49 5.23
C CYS A 111 -14.02 3.69 4.29
N LEU A 112 -12.82 3.91 3.72
CA LEU A 112 -12.52 5.04 2.85
C LEU A 112 -12.98 4.81 1.41
N PHE A 113 -12.88 3.57 0.95
CA PHE A 113 -13.16 3.15 -0.42
C PHE A 113 -14.11 1.93 -0.40
N PRO A 114 -15.41 2.12 -0.16
CA PRO A 114 -16.38 1.01 -0.18
C PRO A 114 -16.45 0.35 -1.55
N GLU A 115 -16.54 -0.98 -1.57
CA GLU A 115 -16.55 -1.76 -2.81
C GLU A 115 -17.75 -1.43 -3.74
N GLN A 116 -18.89 -1.11 -3.14
CA GLN A 116 -20.13 -0.78 -3.87
C GLN A 116 -20.07 0.52 -4.70
N GLY A 117 -19.03 1.30 -4.61
CA GLY A 117 -18.84 2.51 -5.41
C GLY A 117 -17.74 2.40 -6.47
N GLN A 118 -17.06 1.25 -6.52
CA GLN A 118 -15.94 1.02 -7.43
C GLN A 118 -16.44 0.18 -8.61
N THR A 119 -16.78 0.82 -9.71
CA THR A 119 -16.99 0.09 -10.97
C THR A 119 -15.63 -0.41 -11.45
N GLU A 120 -15.57 -1.66 -11.95
CA GLU A 120 -14.36 -2.21 -12.61
C GLU A 120 -13.89 -1.34 -13.79
N GLU A 121 -14.73 -0.43 -14.25
CA GLU A 121 -14.45 0.60 -15.25
C GLU A 121 -13.64 1.80 -14.72
N GLY A 122 -13.35 1.87 -13.41
CA GLY A 122 -12.32 2.78 -12.90
C GLY A 122 -11.00 2.39 -13.54
N MET A 123 -10.54 3.18 -14.55
CA MET A 123 -9.32 2.96 -15.32
C MET A 123 -8.21 2.48 -14.38
N SER A 124 -7.66 1.31 -14.66
CA SER A 124 -6.47 0.83 -13.94
C SER A 124 -5.37 1.90 -14.02
N CYS A 125 -4.48 1.96 -13.04
CA CYS A 125 -3.34 2.89 -13.10
C CYS A 125 -2.54 2.76 -14.40
N SER A 126 -2.61 1.59 -15.06
CA SER A 126 -1.97 1.33 -16.37
C SER A 126 -2.68 2.05 -17.52
N GLU A 127 -4.00 2.23 -17.47
CA GLU A 127 -4.78 2.93 -18.50
C GLU A 127 -4.81 4.44 -18.29
N ALA A 128 -4.86 4.89 -17.03
CA ALA A 128 -4.86 6.31 -16.69
C ALA A 128 -3.48 6.96 -16.83
N GLY A 129 -2.42 6.15 -16.87
CA GLY A 129 -1.04 6.58 -16.78
C GLY A 129 -0.67 7.04 -15.36
N VAL A 130 0.64 7.03 -15.08
CA VAL A 130 1.19 7.46 -13.78
C VAL A 130 2.43 8.32 -14.03
N PHE A 131 2.48 9.47 -13.43
CA PHE A 131 3.68 10.32 -13.45
C PHE A 131 4.74 9.74 -12.50
N GLY A 132 5.88 9.29 -13.05
CA GLY A 132 6.87 8.52 -12.29
C GLY A 132 7.41 9.23 -11.05
N ALA A 133 7.58 10.55 -11.11
CA ALA A 133 8.01 11.35 -9.97
C ALA A 133 7.02 11.27 -8.78
N VAL A 134 5.71 11.21 -9.07
CA VAL A 134 4.67 11.06 -8.02
C VAL A 134 4.83 9.74 -7.31
N THR A 135 5.09 8.66 -8.04
CA THR A 135 5.34 7.34 -7.46
C THR A 135 6.55 7.35 -6.54
N GLY A 136 7.64 8.01 -6.93
CA GLY A 136 8.85 8.15 -6.11
C GLY A 136 8.58 8.87 -4.79
N VAL A 137 7.88 9.99 -4.84
CA VAL A 137 7.51 10.75 -3.62
C VAL A 137 6.60 9.92 -2.72
N MET A 138 5.56 9.30 -3.28
CA MET A 138 4.63 8.50 -2.49
C MET A 138 5.30 7.27 -1.87
N GLY A 139 6.19 6.59 -2.59
CA GLY A 139 6.97 5.48 -2.04
C GLY A 139 7.88 5.89 -0.89
N THR A 140 8.50 7.05 -0.98
CA THR A 140 9.36 7.60 0.10
C THR A 140 8.53 8.00 1.33
N LEU A 141 7.36 8.60 1.14
CA LEU A 141 6.43 8.93 2.22
C LEU A 141 5.89 7.66 2.90
N GLN A 142 5.56 6.64 2.10
CA GLN A 142 5.13 5.34 2.62
C GLN A 142 6.23 4.68 3.45
N ALA A 143 7.47 4.66 2.96
CA ALA A 143 8.60 4.13 3.70
C ALA A 143 8.86 4.89 5.01
N THR A 144 8.74 6.22 4.98
CA THR A 144 8.87 7.07 6.18
C THR A 144 7.81 6.70 7.22
N GLU A 145 6.56 6.55 6.80
CA GLU A 145 5.48 6.16 7.72
C GLU A 145 5.68 4.75 8.27
N ALA A 146 6.08 3.80 7.43
CA ALA A 146 6.38 2.43 7.86
C ALA A 146 7.48 2.39 8.92
N LEU A 147 8.56 3.15 8.73
CA LEU A 147 9.66 3.25 9.70
C LEU A 147 9.20 3.89 11.01
N LYS A 148 8.36 4.93 10.96
CA LYS A 148 7.78 5.55 12.17
C LYS A 148 6.95 4.57 12.97
N GLU A 149 6.09 3.80 12.30
CA GLU A 149 5.25 2.79 12.96
C GLU A 149 6.09 1.66 13.58
N LEU A 150 7.11 1.18 12.89
CA LEU A 150 8.02 0.13 13.39
C LEU A 150 8.87 0.60 14.57
N LEU A 151 9.34 1.83 14.54
CA LEU A 151 10.19 2.40 15.59
C LEU A 151 9.39 3.03 16.74
N GLY A 152 8.08 3.20 16.59
CA GLY A 152 7.22 3.86 17.58
C GLY A 152 7.57 5.33 17.80
N ILE A 153 7.95 6.05 16.74
CA ILE A 153 8.39 7.45 16.80
C ILE A 153 7.49 8.39 15.99
N GLY A 154 7.44 9.64 16.37
CA GLY A 154 6.68 10.69 15.68
C GLY A 154 5.17 10.48 15.73
N ASP A 155 4.43 11.25 14.94
CA ASP A 155 2.98 11.21 14.87
C ASP A 155 2.51 10.21 13.80
N SER A 156 1.81 9.16 14.21
CA SER A 156 1.21 8.18 13.29
C SER A 156 0.22 8.83 12.32
N MET A 157 0.18 8.34 11.09
CA MET A 157 -0.86 8.70 10.10
C MET A 157 -2.21 8.01 10.36
N ALA A 158 -2.31 7.10 11.32
CA ALA A 158 -3.57 6.41 11.64
C ALA A 158 -4.70 7.42 11.93
N GLY A 159 -5.87 7.19 11.31
CA GLY A 159 -7.01 8.12 11.37
C GLY A 159 -6.88 9.35 10.46
N ARG A 160 -5.92 9.35 9.55
CA ARG A 160 -5.73 10.41 8.56
C ARG A 160 -5.52 9.82 7.16
N LEU A 161 -6.07 10.50 6.16
CA LEU A 161 -5.78 10.27 4.74
C LEU A 161 -5.01 11.48 4.23
N MET A 162 -3.80 11.27 3.75
CA MET A 162 -3.06 12.27 3.01
C MET A 162 -3.41 12.17 1.52
N MET A 163 -3.71 13.31 0.92
CA MET A 163 -3.90 13.45 -0.53
C MET A 163 -2.90 14.48 -1.05
N TRP A 164 -2.13 14.12 -2.05
CA TRP A 164 -1.17 15.00 -2.70
C TRP A 164 -1.58 15.25 -4.15
N ASP A 165 -1.79 16.52 -4.48
CA ASP A 165 -1.92 17.02 -5.84
C ASP A 165 -0.55 17.51 -6.30
N ALA A 166 0.11 16.76 -7.18
CA ALA A 166 1.47 17.09 -7.63
C ALA A 166 1.49 18.27 -8.61
N LEU A 167 0.39 18.54 -9.32
CA LEU A 167 0.34 19.69 -10.23
C LEU A 167 0.23 21.01 -9.46
N ALA A 168 -0.57 21.04 -8.39
CA ALA A 168 -0.71 22.19 -7.50
C ALA A 168 0.35 22.22 -6.39
N MET A 169 1.19 21.18 -6.25
CA MET A 169 2.14 20.99 -5.14
C MET A 169 1.48 21.14 -3.77
N ARG A 170 0.29 20.56 -3.62
CA ARG A 170 -0.54 20.72 -2.42
C ARG A 170 -0.74 19.39 -1.73
N PHE A 171 -0.41 19.35 -0.43
CA PHE A 171 -0.73 18.24 0.45
C PHE A 171 -1.96 18.59 1.29
N ASN A 172 -2.97 17.75 1.23
CA ASN A 172 -4.18 17.85 2.03
C ASN A 172 -4.22 16.69 3.02
N MET A 173 -4.52 17.00 4.28
CA MET A 173 -4.66 16.01 5.34
C MET A 173 -6.12 15.96 5.80
N ILE A 174 -6.78 14.82 5.60
CA ILE A 174 -8.18 14.61 5.92
C ILE A 174 -8.24 13.68 7.14
N ARG A 175 -8.97 14.09 8.18
CA ARG A 175 -9.28 13.19 9.30
C ARG A 175 -10.30 12.16 8.84
N THR A 176 -10.08 10.90 9.23
CA THR A 176 -10.93 9.79 8.85
C THR A 176 -11.46 9.08 10.08
N HIS A 177 -12.68 8.57 9.99
CA HIS A 177 -13.33 7.84 11.06
C HIS A 177 -13.72 6.44 10.57
N PRO A 178 -13.69 5.42 11.43
CA PRO A 178 -14.12 4.09 11.05
C PRO A 178 -15.63 4.07 10.81
N ASP A 179 -16.06 3.29 9.84
CA ASP A 179 -17.46 3.01 9.60
C ASP A 179 -17.90 1.82 10.50
N PRO A 180 -18.86 2.00 11.42
CA PRO A 180 -19.36 0.92 12.26
C PRO A 180 -19.97 -0.26 11.47
N THR A 181 -20.40 0.00 10.23
CA THR A 181 -20.97 -1.01 9.33
C THR A 181 -19.94 -1.63 8.38
N CYS A 182 -18.68 -1.23 8.49
CA CYS A 182 -17.61 -1.73 7.62
C CYS A 182 -17.47 -3.25 7.76
N PRO A 183 -17.51 -4.01 6.64
CA PRO A 183 -17.41 -5.47 6.68
C PRO A 183 -16.07 -5.98 7.19
N ALA A 184 -15.00 -5.18 7.10
CA ALA A 184 -13.68 -5.57 7.57
C ALA A 184 -13.44 -5.18 9.04
N CYS A 185 -13.62 -3.92 9.41
CA CYS A 185 -13.23 -3.43 10.74
C CYS A 185 -14.41 -3.04 11.65
N GLY A 186 -15.66 -3.00 11.15
CA GLY A 186 -16.82 -2.53 11.92
C GLY A 186 -17.06 -3.30 13.22
N ALA A 187 -16.86 -4.62 13.24
CA ALA A 187 -16.98 -5.43 14.45
C ALA A 187 -15.94 -5.09 15.54
N ALA A 188 -14.79 -4.54 15.16
CA ALA A 188 -13.76 -4.11 16.10
C ALA A 188 -14.10 -2.74 16.74
N VAL A 189 -14.83 -1.89 16.01
CA VAL A 189 -15.24 -0.55 16.45
C VAL A 189 -16.32 -0.64 17.55
N VAL A 190 -17.20 -1.65 17.49
CA VAL A 190 -18.31 -1.82 18.44
C VAL A 190 -17.84 -2.37 19.79
N LYS A 191 -16.64 -2.90 19.91
CA LYS A 191 -16.10 -3.53 21.13
C LYS A 191 -15.19 -2.61 21.96
N GLY A 192 -14.86 -1.43 21.51
CA GLY A 192 -14.04 -0.41 22.19
C GLY A 192 -14.90 0.72 22.74
#